data_72b15a5d64ba0c3dd744740fc3265a97
#
_entry.id   72b15a5d64ba0c3dd744740fc3265a97
#
_cell.length_a   1.000
_cell.length_b   1.000
_cell.length_c   1.000
_cell.angle_alpha   90.00
_cell.angle_beta   90.00
_cell.angle_gamma   90.00
#
_symmetry.space_group_name_H-M   'P 1'
#
loop_
_entity.id
_entity.type
_entity.pdbx_description
1 polymer ?
#
loop_
_entity_poly.entity_id
_entity_poly.type
_entity_poly.pdbx_seq_one_letter_code
_entity_poly.pdbx_strand_id
1 'polypeptide(L)'
;MKIDHIAFAAQSLDQAHAYALQRFGVKLPAGGKHPLMGTHNLVTRIAPGIFLEFIAIDPEAPAPNRTRWFALDRLMQEGKLEDAPLLFGWVASLPGLARNAIESPQHELLEVSRGGLRWHFFHRKDGEAEAGGCLPAMIDWAGGNSPVDNMQDVGLHLNQFQLAHPEMAAIRAKLDGLGWDAACPENRYVAFADAAQPALTLVLDTPNGRVQIEGGGV
;
A
#
# COMPACT_ATOMS: atom_id res chain seq x y z
N MET A 1 10.28 11.13 -6.05
CA MET A 1 9.40 10.04 -5.58
C MET A 1 9.09 10.23 -4.09
N LYS A 2 7.87 10.00 -3.66
CA LYS A 2 7.45 10.10 -2.25
C LYS A 2 6.47 8.98 -1.90
N ILE A 3 6.33 8.67 -0.60
CA ILE A 3 5.30 7.75 -0.13
C ILE A 3 3.91 8.32 -0.46
N ASP A 4 3.00 7.46 -0.95
CA ASP A 4 1.60 7.78 -1.25
C ASP A 4 0.67 7.10 -0.26
N HIS A 5 0.79 5.78 -0.10
CA HIS A 5 -0.01 5.03 0.87
C HIS A 5 0.65 3.74 1.35
N ILE A 6 0.13 3.25 2.46
CA ILE A 6 0.52 1.98 3.07
C ILE A 6 -0.66 1.02 2.93
N ALA A 7 -0.39 -0.22 2.47
CA ALA A 7 -1.39 -1.19 2.10
C ALA A 7 -1.43 -2.41 3.02
N PHE A 8 -2.65 -2.76 3.44
CA PHE A 8 -2.98 -4.01 4.09
C PHE A 8 -3.80 -4.89 3.16
N ALA A 9 -3.39 -6.13 2.97
CA ALA A 9 -4.21 -7.17 2.38
C ALA A 9 -5.18 -7.71 3.43
N ALA A 10 -6.46 -7.84 3.10
CA ALA A 10 -7.49 -8.35 3.99
C ALA A 10 -8.29 -9.47 3.34
N GLN A 11 -8.83 -10.38 4.14
CA GLN A 11 -9.72 -11.43 3.67
C GLN A 11 -11.04 -10.85 3.16
N SER A 12 -11.56 -9.83 3.86
CA SER A 12 -12.76 -9.09 3.48
C SER A 12 -12.72 -7.68 4.07
N LEU A 13 -13.56 -6.78 3.57
CA LEU A 13 -13.71 -5.45 4.18
C LEU A 13 -14.37 -5.51 5.56
N ASP A 14 -15.22 -6.49 5.83
CA ASP A 14 -15.80 -6.69 7.17
C ASP A 14 -14.72 -7.08 8.18
N GLN A 15 -13.79 -7.96 7.81
CA GLN A 15 -12.63 -8.28 8.64
C GLN A 15 -11.77 -7.03 8.90
N ALA A 16 -11.50 -6.25 7.84
CA ALA A 16 -10.73 -5.01 7.97
C ALA A 16 -11.42 -3.99 8.90
N HIS A 17 -12.74 -3.85 8.83
CA HIS A 17 -13.53 -3.02 9.74
C HIS A 17 -13.43 -3.50 11.20
N ALA A 18 -13.61 -4.81 11.43
CA ALA A 18 -13.51 -5.39 12.77
C ALA A 18 -12.11 -5.19 13.35
N TYR A 19 -11.08 -5.44 12.56
CA TYR A 19 -9.69 -5.22 12.94
C TYR A 19 -9.42 -3.76 13.31
N ALA A 20 -9.82 -2.81 12.45
CA ALA A 20 -9.59 -1.39 12.70
C ALA A 20 -10.34 -0.90 13.95
N LEU A 21 -11.56 -1.36 14.17
CA LEU A 21 -12.32 -1.03 15.37
C LEU A 21 -11.63 -1.57 16.64
N GLN A 22 -11.20 -2.82 16.61
CA GLN A 22 -10.54 -3.47 17.75
C GLN A 22 -9.16 -2.87 18.05
N ARG A 23 -8.33 -2.72 17.01
CA ARG A 23 -6.92 -2.30 17.18
C ARG A 23 -6.76 -0.80 17.31
N PHE A 24 -7.52 -0.04 16.53
CA PHE A 24 -7.34 1.42 16.40
C PHE A 24 -8.46 2.21 17.07
N GLY A 25 -9.60 1.60 17.37
CA GLY A 25 -10.77 2.30 17.92
C GLY A 25 -11.53 3.13 16.88
N VAL A 26 -11.39 2.84 15.59
CA VAL A 26 -12.01 3.62 14.51
C VAL A 26 -12.77 2.75 13.53
N LYS A 27 -13.78 3.36 12.89
CA LYS A 27 -14.44 2.79 11.72
C LYS A 27 -13.81 3.42 10.47
N LEU A 28 -13.31 2.58 9.56
CA LEU A 28 -12.69 3.06 8.32
C LEU A 28 -13.76 3.45 7.30
N PRO A 29 -13.59 4.56 6.56
CA PRO A 29 -14.46 4.91 5.45
C PRO A 29 -14.32 3.96 4.27
N ALA A 30 -15.41 3.75 3.54
CA ALA A 30 -15.35 3.05 2.26
C ALA A 30 -14.53 3.87 1.24
N GLY A 31 -13.66 3.19 0.52
CA GLY A 31 -12.91 3.79 -0.59
C GLY A 31 -13.67 3.60 -1.90
N GLY A 32 -13.51 2.45 -2.56
CA GLY A 32 -14.20 2.14 -3.81
C GLY A 32 -13.84 0.78 -4.39
N LYS A 33 -14.45 0.49 -5.53
CA LYS A 33 -14.24 -0.75 -6.28
C LYS A 33 -13.21 -0.53 -7.40
N HIS A 34 -12.39 -1.54 -7.67
CA HIS A 34 -11.43 -1.58 -8.75
C HIS A 34 -11.84 -2.68 -9.76
N PRO A 35 -12.69 -2.37 -10.75
CA PRO A 35 -13.22 -3.39 -11.66
C PRO A 35 -12.14 -4.16 -12.42
N LEU A 36 -11.01 -3.48 -12.76
CA LEU A 36 -9.89 -4.10 -13.47
C LEU A 36 -9.29 -5.28 -12.71
N MET A 37 -9.27 -5.21 -11.38
CA MET A 37 -8.64 -6.19 -10.50
C MET A 37 -9.64 -7.01 -9.67
N GLY A 38 -10.94 -6.68 -9.75
CA GLY A 38 -11.97 -7.34 -8.95
C GLY A 38 -11.71 -7.17 -7.45
N THR A 39 -11.30 -5.97 -7.03
CA THR A 39 -11.01 -5.65 -5.63
C THR A 39 -11.78 -4.41 -5.17
N HIS A 40 -11.89 -4.25 -3.86
CA HIS A 40 -12.44 -3.07 -3.22
C HIS A 40 -11.63 -2.71 -1.97
N ASN A 41 -11.76 -1.48 -1.47
CA ASN A 41 -10.92 -1.02 -0.38
C ASN A 41 -11.66 -0.14 0.64
N LEU A 42 -11.05 -0.01 1.82
CA LEU A 42 -11.29 1.03 2.81
C LEU A 42 -10.06 1.92 2.85
N VAL A 43 -10.25 3.22 2.89
CA VAL A 43 -9.14 4.18 2.89
C VAL A 43 -9.36 5.30 3.90
N THR A 44 -8.29 5.77 4.50
CA THR A 44 -8.33 6.95 5.39
C THR A 44 -7.00 7.67 5.37
N ARG A 45 -7.04 8.99 5.46
CA ARG A 45 -5.83 9.81 5.60
C ARG A 45 -5.18 9.55 6.96
N ILE A 46 -3.85 9.36 6.97
CA ILE A 46 -3.05 9.15 8.18
C ILE A 46 -1.95 10.21 8.38
N ALA A 47 -1.64 10.97 7.33
CA ALA A 47 -0.76 12.14 7.37
C ALA A 47 -1.06 13.04 6.18
N PRO A 48 -0.58 14.31 6.14
CA PRO A 48 -0.64 15.12 4.93
C PRO A 48 -0.01 14.37 3.75
N GLY A 49 -0.78 14.17 2.68
CA GLY A 49 -0.33 13.48 1.47
C GLY A 49 -0.21 11.96 1.57
N ILE A 50 -0.55 11.32 2.71
CA ILE A 50 -0.40 9.87 2.93
C ILE A 50 -1.69 9.27 3.45
N PHE A 51 -2.12 8.13 2.88
CA PHE A 51 -3.26 7.39 3.38
C PHE A 51 -2.96 5.93 3.72
N LEU A 52 -3.85 5.32 4.46
CA LEU A 52 -3.88 3.90 4.77
C LEU A 52 -4.95 3.24 3.91
N GLU A 53 -4.62 2.10 3.32
CA GLU A 53 -5.53 1.29 2.53
C GLU A 53 -5.66 -0.11 3.14
N PHE A 54 -6.89 -0.59 3.29
CA PHE A 54 -7.20 -2.00 3.44
C PHE A 54 -7.89 -2.48 2.17
N ILE A 55 -7.28 -3.43 1.48
CA ILE A 55 -7.77 -3.94 0.21
C ILE A 55 -8.15 -5.42 0.32
N ALA A 56 -9.27 -5.79 -0.29
CA ALA A 56 -9.78 -7.15 -0.34
C ALA A 56 -10.32 -7.50 -1.73
N ILE A 57 -10.51 -8.78 -2.00
CA ILE A 57 -11.25 -9.25 -3.18
C ILE A 57 -12.71 -8.83 -3.04
N ASP A 58 -13.26 -8.19 -4.07
CA ASP A 58 -14.69 -7.85 -4.11
C ASP A 58 -15.50 -9.08 -4.49
N PRO A 59 -16.33 -9.64 -3.57
CA PRO A 59 -17.11 -10.86 -3.84
C PRO A 59 -18.19 -10.67 -4.91
N GLU A 60 -18.55 -9.42 -5.21
CA GLU A 60 -19.54 -9.08 -6.24
C GLU A 60 -18.91 -8.87 -7.62
N ALA A 61 -17.58 -8.73 -7.68
CA ALA A 61 -16.88 -8.51 -8.94
C ALA A 61 -16.61 -9.83 -9.67
N PRO A 62 -16.65 -9.84 -11.01
CA PRO A 62 -16.16 -10.99 -11.76
C PRO A 62 -14.66 -11.19 -11.52
N ALA A 63 -14.21 -12.45 -11.61
CA ALA A 63 -12.78 -12.74 -11.55
C ALA A 63 -12.05 -12.03 -12.69
N PRO A 64 -10.95 -11.30 -12.41
CA PRO A 64 -10.17 -10.66 -13.45
C PRO A 64 -9.42 -11.72 -14.29
N ASN A 65 -9.05 -11.37 -15.51
CA ASN A 65 -8.23 -12.22 -16.38
C ASN A 65 -6.72 -12.08 -16.12
N ARG A 66 -6.35 -11.69 -14.92
CA ARG A 66 -4.97 -11.46 -14.46
C ARG A 66 -4.82 -11.76 -12.97
N THR A 67 -3.58 -11.94 -12.52
CA THR A 67 -3.28 -12.01 -11.08
C THR A 67 -3.60 -10.67 -10.42
N ARG A 68 -4.23 -10.71 -9.26
CA ARG A 68 -4.51 -9.50 -8.48
C ARG A 68 -3.25 -8.95 -7.85
N TRP A 69 -3.21 -7.65 -7.70
CA TRP A 69 -2.19 -6.95 -6.94
C TRP A 69 -2.22 -7.34 -5.45
N PHE A 70 -1.14 -6.96 -4.70
CA PHE A 70 -0.99 -7.21 -3.26
C PHE A 70 -1.07 -8.70 -2.88
N ALA A 71 -0.66 -9.60 -3.80
CA ALA A 71 -0.67 -11.06 -3.65
C ALA A 71 -2.01 -11.64 -3.14
N LEU A 72 -3.13 -10.93 -3.33
CA LEU A 72 -4.42 -11.30 -2.73
C LEU A 72 -4.85 -12.72 -3.07
N ASP A 73 -4.65 -13.17 -4.32
CA ASP A 73 -5.05 -14.53 -4.73
C ASP A 73 -4.25 -15.60 -3.95
N ARG A 74 -2.93 -15.42 -3.85
CA ARG A 74 -2.05 -16.36 -3.12
C ARG A 74 -2.30 -16.32 -1.62
N LEU A 75 -2.36 -15.13 -1.02
CA LEU A 75 -2.57 -14.98 0.42
C LEU A 75 -3.91 -15.58 0.87
N MET A 76 -4.96 -15.43 0.05
CA MET A 76 -6.25 -16.08 0.27
C MET A 76 -6.14 -17.61 0.18
N GLN A 77 -5.49 -18.12 -0.87
CA GLN A 77 -5.31 -19.56 -1.08
C GLN A 77 -4.50 -20.21 0.04
N GLU A 78 -3.50 -19.52 0.57
CA GLU A 78 -2.64 -20.00 1.68
C GLU A 78 -3.26 -19.79 3.07
N GLY A 79 -4.45 -19.21 3.18
CA GLY A 79 -5.08 -18.90 4.46
C GLY A 79 -4.37 -17.83 5.29
N LYS A 80 -3.48 -17.03 4.68
CA LYS A 80 -2.67 -16.04 5.38
C LYS A 80 -3.44 -14.82 5.89
N LEU A 81 -4.67 -14.65 5.44
CA LEU A 81 -5.55 -13.53 5.80
C LEU A 81 -6.68 -13.96 6.75
N GLU A 82 -6.74 -15.23 7.20
CA GLU A 82 -7.85 -15.75 8.01
C GLU A 82 -7.95 -15.07 9.37
N ASP A 83 -6.83 -14.91 10.05
CA ASP A 83 -6.81 -14.38 11.43
C ASP A 83 -6.86 -12.85 11.48
N ALA A 84 -6.16 -12.18 10.56
CA ALA A 84 -6.07 -10.71 10.54
C ALA A 84 -5.61 -10.19 9.16
N PRO A 85 -5.93 -8.91 8.84
CA PRO A 85 -5.30 -8.22 7.73
C PRO A 85 -3.77 -8.18 7.88
N LEU A 86 -3.06 -8.35 6.78
CA LEU A 86 -1.60 -8.36 6.71
C LEU A 86 -1.09 -7.00 6.21
N LEU A 87 -0.17 -6.38 6.93
CA LEU A 87 0.61 -5.24 6.43
C LEU A 87 1.51 -5.74 5.29
N PHE A 88 1.08 -5.50 4.05
CA PHE A 88 1.68 -6.12 2.86
C PHE A 88 2.85 -5.30 2.30
N GLY A 89 2.68 -3.98 2.21
CA GLY A 89 3.66 -3.12 1.58
C GLY A 89 3.20 -1.67 1.51
N TRP A 90 3.78 -0.94 0.58
CA TRP A 90 3.49 0.46 0.36
C TRP A 90 3.57 0.84 -1.12
N VAL A 91 3.00 1.98 -1.44
CA VAL A 91 2.98 2.54 -2.78
C VAL A 91 3.64 3.91 -2.75
N ALA A 92 4.49 4.18 -3.73
CA ALA A 92 5.13 5.48 -3.89
C ALA A 92 4.53 6.25 -5.07
N SER A 93 4.30 7.54 -4.88
CA SER A 93 3.92 8.45 -5.96
C SER A 93 5.16 8.85 -6.76
N LEU A 94 5.09 8.63 -8.08
CA LEU A 94 6.13 8.96 -9.04
C LEU A 94 5.51 9.66 -10.26
N PRO A 95 5.46 11.00 -10.28
CA PRO A 95 4.92 11.74 -11.42
C PRO A 95 5.66 11.44 -12.74
N GLY A 96 4.92 11.29 -13.82
CA GLY A 96 5.48 10.95 -15.13
C GLY A 96 5.78 9.45 -15.31
N LEU A 97 5.24 8.61 -14.47
CA LEU A 97 5.42 7.15 -14.48
C LEU A 97 5.12 6.54 -15.87
N ALA A 98 4.04 6.96 -16.54
CA ALA A 98 3.68 6.46 -17.86
C ALA A 98 4.73 6.70 -18.95
N ARG A 99 5.61 7.70 -18.77
CA ARG A 99 6.69 8.02 -19.71
C ARG A 99 8.00 7.33 -19.38
N ASN A 100 8.19 6.94 -18.13
CA ASN A 100 9.45 6.47 -17.57
C ASN A 100 9.41 5.00 -17.14
N ALA A 101 8.22 4.40 -17.01
CA ALA A 101 8.09 3.01 -16.65
C ALA A 101 8.65 2.12 -17.76
N ILE A 102 9.54 1.23 -17.38
CA ILE A 102 10.09 0.21 -18.27
C ILE A 102 9.39 -1.10 -17.92
N GLU A 103 8.46 -1.51 -18.74
CA GLU A 103 7.86 -2.84 -18.63
C GLU A 103 8.92 -3.93 -18.80
N SER A 104 8.78 -4.98 -18.03
CA SER A 104 9.68 -6.12 -18.04
C SER A 104 8.87 -7.42 -18.02
N PRO A 105 9.49 -8.60 -18.17
CA PRO A 105 8.80 -9.85 -17.96
C PRO A 105 8.08 -9.93 -16.60
N GLN A 106 8.63 -9.28 -15.57
CA GLN A 106 8.11 -9.31 -14.20
C GLN A 106 7.18 -8.13 -13.85
N HIS A 107 7.28 -6.99 -14.55
CA HIS A 107 6.54 -5.77 -14.20
C HIS A 107 5.65 -5.31 -15.35
N GLU A 108 4.57 -4.64 -15.00
CA GLU A 108 3.66 -3.99 -15.95
C GLU A 108 3.19 -2.63 -15.45
N LEU A 109 2.82 -1.77 -16.39
CA LEU A 109 2.14 -0.52 -16.13
C LEU A 109 0.67 -0.67 -16.48
N LEU A 110 -0.20 -0.41 -15.51
CA LEU A 110 -1.64 -0.42 -15.68
C LEU A 110 -2.18 1.00 -15.76
N GLU A 111 -3.09 1.24 -16.67
CA GLU A 111 -3.97 2.40 -16.64
C GLU A 111 -5.25 2.01 -15.90
N VAL A 112 -5.52 2.66 -14.78
CA VAL A 112 -6.66 2.35 -13.91
C VAL A 112 -7.56 3.57 -13.81
N SER A 113 -8.87 3.34 -13.78
CA SER A 113 -9.86 4.39 -13.57
C SER A 113 -10.95 3.94 -12.60
N ARG A 114 -11.41 4.88 -11.78
CA ARG A 114 -12.49 4.66 -10.82
C ARG A 114 -13.23 5.97 -10.55
N GLY A 115 -14.51 6.02 -10.85
CA GLY A 115 -15.26 7.27 -10.77
C GLY A 115 -14.61 8.36 -11.63
N GLY A 116 -14.32 9.50 -11.06
CA GLY A 116 -13.57 10.59 -11.72
C GLY A 116 -12.06 10.50 -11.63
N LEU A 117 -11.52 9.49 -10.96
CA LEU A 117 -10.07 9.32 -10.78
C LEU A 117 -9.48 8.47 -11.90
N ARG A 118 -8.27 8.85 -12.31
CA ARG A 118 -7.42 8.07 -13.23
C ARG A 118 -6.01 8.05 -12.68
N TRP A 119 -5.34 6.90 -12.81
CA TRP A 119 -3.95 6.77 -12.41
C TRP A 119 -3.25 5.69 -13.22
N HIS A 120 -1.93 5.78 -13.29
CA HIS A 120 -1.07 4.70 -13.75
C HIS A 120 -0.54 3.97 -12.53
N PHE A 121 -0.48 2.64 -12.60
CA PHE A 121 0.02 1.80 -11.51
C PHE A 121 1.07 0.84 -12.05
N PHE A 122 2.28 0.92 -11.53
CA PHE A 122 3.38 0.06 -11.91
C PHE A 122 3.68 -0.92 -10.79
N HIS A 123 3.59 -2.21 -11.09
CA HIS A 123 3.73 -3.27 -10.12
C HIS A 123 4.24 -4.56 -10.76
N ARG A 124 4.53 -5.57 -9.93
CA ARG A 124 4.83 -6.93 -10.39
C ARG A 124 3.58 -7.61 -10.93
N LYS A 125 3.71 -8.32 -12.06
CA LYS A 125 2.60 -9.05 -12.71
C LYS A 125 2.04 -10.19 -11.88
N ASP A 126 2.88 -10.78 -11.02
CA ASP A 126 2.48 -11.82 -10.07
C ASP A 126 1.78 -11.26 -8.81
N GLY A 127 1.69 -9.94 -8.71
CA GLY A 127 1.09 -9.25 -7.57
C GLY A 127 1.93 -9.25 -6.30
N GLU A 128 3.10 -9.88 -6.31
CA GLU A 128 3.95 -10.05 -5.13
C GLU A 128 4.63 -8.75 -4.69
N ALA A 129 4.97 -8.70 -3.41
CA ALA A 129 5.74 -7.60 -2.85
C ALA A 129 7.22 -7.69 -3.27
N GLU A 130 7.79 -6.62 -3.79
CA GLU A 130 9.21 -6.61 -4.12
C GLU A 130 10.07 -6.41 -2.87
N ALA A 131 11.13 -7.22 -2.75
CA ALA A 131 12.04 -7.21 -1.60
C ALA A 131 11.29 -7.34 -0.25
N GLY A 132 10.31 -8.27 -0.16
CA GLY A 132 9.52 -8.49 1.04
C GLY A 132 8.70 -7.28 1.49
N GLY A 133 8.31 -6.41 0.57
CA GLY A 133 7.56 -5.18 0.83
C GLY A 133 8.43 -3.93 1.05
N CYS A 134 9.75 -4.05 1.05
CA CYS A 134 10.65 -2.90 1.23
C CYS A 134 10.77 -2.01 -0.02
N LEU A 135 10.53 -2.55 -1.22
CA LEU A 135 10.39 -1.75 -2.43
C LEU A 135 8.91 -1.55 -2.77
N PRO A 136 8.49 -0.32 -3.15
CA PRO A 136 7.09 -0.02 -3.38
C PRO A 136 6.63 -0.42 -4.78
N ALA A 137 5.33 -0.68 -4.94
CA ALA A 137 4.66 -0.39 -6.20
C ALA A 137 4.62 1.13 -6.43
N MET A 138 4.42 1.56 -7.66
CA MET A 138 4.44 2.98 -8.00
C MET A 138 3.11 3.45 -8.58
N ILE A 139 2.70 4.65 -8.21
CA ILE A 139 1.47 5.29 -8.68
C ILE A 139 1.75 6.68 -9.27
N ASP A 140 1.06 7.01 -10.34
CA ASP A 140 0.97 8.37 -10.90
C ASP A 140 -0.51 8.71 -11.10
N TRP A 141 -0.99 9.73 -10.41
CA TRP A 141 -2.38 10.17 -10.47
C TRP A 141 -2.75 10.89 -11.80
N ALA A 142 -1.98 10.62 -12.88
CA ALA A 142 -2.23 11.06 -14.26
C ALA A 142 -2.48 12.56 -14.40
N GLY A 143 -1.70 13.38 -13.68
CA GLY A 143 -1.80 14.84 -13.70
C GLY A 143 -2.92 15.40 -12.80
N GLY A 144 -3.66 14.54 -12.11
CA GLY A 144 -4.58 14.90 -11.03
C GLY A 144 -3.88 14.92 -9.67
N ASN A 145 -4.59 15.40 -8.66
CA ASN A 145 -4.15 15.30 -7.28
C ASN A 145 -4.51 13.93 -6.70
N SER A 146 -3.67 13.39 -5.82
CA SER A 146 -4.03 12.25 -5.00
C SER A 146 -5.36 12.54 -4.27
N PRO A 147 -6.25 11.54 -4.13
CA PRO A 147 -7.53 11.75 -3.43
C PRO A 147 -7.37 11.96 -1.92
N VAL A 148 -6.16 11.86 -1.39
CA VAL A 148 -5.86 11.91 0.05
C VAL A 148 -6.39 13.14 0.75
N ASP A 149 -6.37 14.32 0.10
CA ASP A 149 -6.83 15.58 0.71
C ASP A 149 -8.35 15.60 0.95
N ASN A 150 -9.10 14.78 0.19
CA ASN A 150 -10.54 14.63 0.34
C ASN A 150 -10.93 13.41 1.20
N MET A 151 -9.95 12.64 1.69
CA MET A 151 -10.22 11.51 2.58
C MET A 151 -10.54 11.98 3.98
N GLN A 152 -11.46 11.27 4.61
CA GLN A 152 -11.82 11.50 5.99
C GLN A 152 -10.63 11.22 6.91
N ASP A 153 -10.41 12.08 7.88
CA ASP A 153 -9.54 11.86 9.03
C ASP A 153 -10.38 11.20 10.13
N VAL A 154 -10.02 9.99 10.51
CA VAL A 154 -10.73 9.22 11.55
C VAL A 154 -9.95 9.16 12.87
N GLY A 155 -8.87 9.96 12.98
CA GLY A 155 -8.02 9.99 14.17
C GLY A 155 -6.88 8.97 14.14
N LEU A 156 -6.48 8.50 12.95
CA LEU A 156 -5.27 7.71 12.76
C LEU A 156 -4.15 8.63 12.27
N HIS A 157 -3.04 8.68 13.00
CA HIS A 157 -1.91 9.53 12.62
C HIS A 157 -0.63 8.71 12.48
N LEU A 158 -0.01 8.82 11.32
CA LEU A 158 1.26 8.14 11.04
C LEU A 158 2.38 8.73 11.91
N ASN A 159 2.98 7.88 12.72
CA ASN A 159 4.16 8.23 13.52
C ASN A 159 5.43 7.80 12.79
N GLN A 160 5.51 6.52 12.36
CA GLN A 160 6.66 5.97 11.63
C GLN A 160 6.23 4.80 10.75
N PHE A 161 6.89 4.67 9.61
CA PHE A 161 6.87 3.48 8.77
C PHE A 161 8.32 3.03 8.54
N GLN A 162 8.71 1.91 9.12
CA GLN A 162 10.07 1.39 9.02
C GLN A 162 10.12 0.26 8.01
N LEU A 163 11.12 0.34 7.13
CA LEU A 163 11.52 -0.68 6.18
C LEU A 163 12.82 -1.31 6.67
N ALA A 164 12.83 -2.61 6.89
CA ALA A 164 14.01 -3.33 7.37
C ALA A 164 14.37 -4.48 6.43
N HIS A 165 15.65 -4.59 6.04
CA HIS A 165 16.07 -5.58 5.04
C HIS A 165 17.54 -5.96 5.23
N PRO A 166 17.95 -7.22 4.95
CA PRO A 166 19.35 -7.64 5.01
C PRO A 166 20.27 -6.83 4.06
N GLU A 167 19.71 -6.40 2.93
CA GLU A 167 20.42 -5.62 1.91
C GLU A 167 19.89 -4.17 1.85
N MET A 168 19.66 -3.54 3.00
CA MET A 168 19.05 -2.21 3.06
C MET A 168 19.83 -1.15 2.25
N ALA A 169 21.14 -1.24 2.20
CA ALA A 169 21.95 -0.34 1.37
C ALA A 169 21.59 -0.44 -0.12
N ALA A 170 21.36 -1.65 -0.64
CA ALA A 170 20.94 -1.86 -2.02
C ALA A 170 19.51 -1.38 -2.28
N ILE A 171 18.59 -1.60 -1.31
CA ILE A 171 17.22 -1.06 -1.34
C ILE A 171 17.26 0.48 -1.45
N ARG A 172 18.04 1.14 -0.60
CA ARG A 172 18.18 2.61 -0.62
C ARG A 172 18.73 3.11 -1.94
N ALA A 173 19.78 2.46 -2.47
CA ALA A 173 20.35 2.84 -3.76
C ALA A 173 19.31 2.73 -4.91
N LYS A 174 18.44 1.72 -4.89
CA LYS A 174 17.34 1.61 -5.84
C LYS A 174 16.31 2.74 -5.67
N LEU A 175 15.90 3.05 -4.45
CA LEU A 175 14.98 4.15 -4.16
C LEU A 175 15.56 5.51 -4.61
N ASP A 176 16.83 5.75 -4.32
CA ASP A 176 17.55 6.97 -4.75
C ASP A 176 17.59 7.06 -6.29
N GLY A 177 17.87 5.95 -6.97
CA GLY A 177 17.83 5.85 -8.45
C GLY A 177 16.44 6.12 -9.05
N LEU A 178 15.38 5.87 -8.30
CA LEU A 178 13.99 6.20 -8.66
C LEU A 178 13.59 7.62 -8.27
N GLY A 179 14.52 8.41 -7.70
CA GLY A 179 14.28 9.79 -7.28
C GLY A 179 13.62 9.93 -5.91
N TRP A 180 13.93 9.01 -4.98
CA TRP A 180 13.55 9.19 -3.58
C TRP A 180 14.13 10.48 -3.02
N ASP A 181 13.29 11.33 -2.48
CA ASP A 181 13.70 12.60 -1.90
C ASP A 181 13.47 12.58 -0.38
N ALA A 182 14.55 12.42 0.37
CA ALA A 182 14.49 12.42 1.84
C ALA A 182 14.04 13.77 2.43
N ALA A 183 14.18 14.88 1.68
CA ALA A 183 13.71 16.19 2.09
C ALA A 183 12.21 16.39 1.87
N CYS A 184 11.56 15.49 1.12
CA CYS A 184 10.11 15.54 0.92
C CYS A 184 9.39 15.35 2.27
N PRO A 185 8.45 16.25 2.64
CA PRO A 185 7.77 16.20 3.93
C PRO A 185 7.09 14.86 4.23
N GLU A 186 6.55 14.19 3.23
CA GLU A 186 5.91 12.89 3.37
C GLU A 186 6.92 11.79 3.71
N ASN A 187 8.12 11.85 3.14
CA ASN A 187 9.15 10.84 3.31
C ASN A 187 9.81 10.84 4.71
N ARG A 188 9.60 11.89 5.49
CA ARG A 188 10.09 11.98 6.88
C ARG A 188 9.57 10.87 7.80
N TYR A 189 8.44 10.27 7.44
CA TYR A 189 7.85 9.17 8.22
C TYR A 189 8.50 7.83 7.93
N VAL A 190 9.29 7.71 6.84
CA VAL A 190 9.89 6.45 6.42
C VAL A 190 11.29 6.31 7.02
N ALA A 191 11.49 5.25 7.79
CA ALA A 191 12.77 4.89 8.39
C ALA A 191 13.33 3.63 7.71
N PHE A 192 14.65 3.53 7.68
CA PHE A 192 15.37 2.40 7.09
C PHE A 192 16.25 1.74 8.16
N ALA A 193 16.26 0.40 8.20
CA ALA A 193 17.04 -0.37 9.16
C ALA A 193 17.62 -1.63 8.52
N ASP A 194 18.78 -2.08 9.00
CA ASP A 194 19.28 -3.40 8.69
C ASP A 194 18.55 -4.45 9.54
N ALA A 195 18.25 -5.61 8.96
CA ALA A 195 17.61 -6.72 9.65
C ALA A 195 18.04 -8.06 9.03
N ALA A 196 17.86 -9.16 9.76
CA ALA A 196 18.18 -10.50 9.25
C ALA A 196 17.20 -11.00 8.17
N GLN A 197 15.98 -10.47 8.16
CA GLN A 197 14.91 -10.79 7.21
C GLN A 197 14.18 -9.50 6.82
N PRO A 198 13.55 -9.44 5.63
CA PRO A 198 12.69 -8.33 5.26
C PRO A 198 11.54 -8.18 6.27
N ALA A 199 11.29 -6.96 6.71
CA ALA A 199 10.20 -6.64 7.62
C ALA A 199 9.69 -5.21 7.42
N LEU A 200 8.41 -5.01 7.68
CA LEU A 200 7.76 -3.71 7.72
C LEU A 200 7.26 -3.45 9.14
N THR A 201 7.44 -2.26 9.66
CA THR A 201 6.86 -1.85 10.94
C THR A 201 6.11 -0.54 10.75
N LEU A 202 4.81 -0.56 11.05
CA LEU A 202 3.95 0.62 11.02
C LEU A 202 3.60 1.05 12.44
N VAL A 203 3.89 2.29 12.78
CA VAL A 203 3.53 2.89 14.07
C VAL A 203 2.50 3.99 13.82
N LEU A 204 1.32 3.84 14.43
CA LEU A 204 0.21 4.77 14.38
C LEU A 204 -0.13 5.29 15.78
N ASP A 205 -0.40 6.58 15.89
CA ASP A 205 -1.14 7.14 17.02
C ASP A 205 -2.63 7.03 16.68
N THR A 206 -3.41 6.41 17.57
CA THR A 206 -4.83 6.07 17.36
C THR A 206 -5.67 6.49 18.57
N PRO A 207 -7.00 6.52 18.48
CA PRO A 207 -7.87 6.73 19.66
C PRO A 207 -7.63 5.72 20.80
N ASN A 208 -7.19 4.51 20.50
CA ASN A 208 -6.82 3.49 21.50
C ASN A 208 -5.37 3.64 22.03
N GLY A 209 -4.65 4.70 21.65
CA GLY A 209 -3.25 4.91 21.98
C GLY A 209 -2.32 4.55 20.83
N ARG A 210 -1.01 4.50 21.12
CA ARG A 210 -0.01 4.15 20.12
C ARG A 210 -0.02 2.65 19.84
N VAL A 211 -0.09 2.29 18.55
CA VAL A 211 -0.12 0.91 18.08
C VAL A 211 1.04 0.67 17.12
N GLN A 212 1.74 -0.45 17.31
CA GLN A 212 2.73 -0.98 16.37
C GLN A 212 2.18 -2.22 15.68
N ILE A 213 2.37 -2.29 14.36
CA ILE A 213 1.97 -3.41 13.51
C ILE A 213 3.19 -3.85 12.72
N GLU A 214 3.43 -5.14 12.68
CA GLU A 214 4.49 -5.74 11.90
C GLU A 214 3.93 -6.49 10.69
N GLY A 215 4.70 -6.55 9.62
CA GLY A 215 4.34 -7.21 8.37
C GLY A 215 5.51 -7.29 7.41
N GLY A 216 5.21 -7.46 6.12
CA GLY A 216 6.23 -7.72 5.11
C GLY A 216 6.78 -9.14 5.19
N GLY A 217 7.83 -9.42 4.38
CA GLY A 217 8.47 -10.74 4.34
C GLY A 217 7.62 -11.83 3.67
N VAL A 218 6.57 -11.46 2.98
CA VAL A 218 5.63 -12.36 2.29
C VAL A 218 5.87 -12.43 0.81
#